data_9f881829401fa6daa41f87a9b7f9961f
#
_entry.id   9f881829401fa6daa41f87a9b7f9961f
#
_cell.length_a   1.000
_cell.length_b   1.000
_cell.length_c   1.000
_cell.angle_alpha   90.00
_cell.angle_beta   90.00
_cell.angle_gamma   90.00
#
_symmetry.space_group_name_H-M   'P 1'
#
loop_
_entity.id
_entity.type
_entity.pdbx_description
1 polymer ?
#
loop_
_entity_poly.entity_id
_entity_poly.type
_entity_poly.pdbx_seq_one_letter_code
_entity_poly.pdbx_strand_id
1 'polypeptide(L)'
;MKRPNSLHRLVAALAFASLSVAAQAADITVGYQTGIDPTKVPQADGLYEKAIGEKIDWRRFNSGPEVIAALASGDLQLGNIGSSPLAAATSRKLPIVAFIVSAQINAAEALVVRNGSGIGKPEDLAGKTIATPFVSTSHYSLLGALKHWQSDPSKVKIVNLNPAEIAAAWRRGDIDGAFVWSPALGEIKKSGKVLTDAAEVGQWGAPTFEVWVARKDFAEKHPEIVARFARVSLDSFADYNAHKAEWTADSEPVKKIARLTGADPRDVPELLAGSTFPESQAQLSADLLGGGTAKAIAGTAEFLKEQKRVPAVLGDYSPYVSADFVRQAEQVQVGQR
;
A
#
# COMPACT_ATOMS: atom_id res chain seq x y z
N MET A 1 56.48 -23.80 73.78
CA MET A 1 56.97 -23.52 72.42
C MET A 1 56.38 -24.55 71.48
N LYS A 2 55.44 -24.16 70.62
CA LYS A 2 55.15 -24.73 69.31
C LYS A 2 53.87 -24.04 68.81
N ARG A 3 53.93 -23.34 67.65
CA ARG A 3 52.83 -22.66 66.97
C ARG A 3 51.97 -23.68 66.29
N PRO A 4 50.64 -23.48 66.17
CA PRO A 4 49.81 -24.17 65.19
C PRO A 4 49.63 -23.32 63.96
N ASN A 5 49.72 -23.96 62.77
CA ASN A 5 49.47 -23.42 61.45
C ASN A 5 47.98 -23.20 61.22
N SER A 6 47.61 -22.00 60.84
CA SER A 6 46.27 -21.68 60.38
C SER A 6 46.16 -21.94 58.87
N LEU A 7 45.41 -22.97 58.54
CA LEU A 7 44.99 -23.25 57.15
C LEU A 7 43.90 -22.27 56.72
N HIS A 8 44.21 -21.37 55.83
CA HIS A 8 43.25 -20.50 55.23
C HIS A 8 42.53 -21.29 54.11
N ARG A 9 41.25 -21.59 54.34
CA ARG A 9 40.35 -22.09 53.30
C ARG A 9 39.90 -20.89 52.44
N LEU A 10 40.42 -20.78 51.21
CA LEU A 10 39.89 -19.89 50.17
C LEU A 10 38.62 -20.55 49.56
N VAL A 11 37.47 -19.99 49.87
CA VAL A 11 36.23 -20.33 49.16
C VAL A 11 36.12 -19.41 47.98
N ALA A 12 36.40 -19.93 46.78
CA ALA A 12 36.16 -19.23 45.53
C ALA A 12 34.65 -19.29 45.18
N ALA A 13 33.95 -18.19 45.39
CA ALA A 13 32.59 -18.02 44.92
C ALA A 13 32.63 -17.68 43.43
N LEU A 14 32.31 -18.66 42.56
CA LEU A 14 32.02 -18.42 41.14
C LEU A 14 30.68 -17.74 41.04
N ALA A 15 30.69 -16.44 40.86
CA ALA A 15 29.50 -15.68 40.43
C ALA A 15 29.27 -15.95 38.95
N PHE A 16 28.30 -16.81 38.62
CA PHE A 16 27.75 -16.91 37.29
C PHE A 16 26.99 -15.61 37.02
N ALA A 17 27.62 -14.66 36.35
CA ALA A 17 26.92 -13.52 35.73
C ALA A 17 26.15 -14.05 34.51
N SER A 18 24.86 -14.35 34.70
CA SER A 18 23.93 -14.57 33.60
C SER A 18 23.81 -13.25 32.85
N LEU A 19 24.56 -13.08 31.75
CA LEU A 19 24.28 -12.06 30.77
C LEU A 19 22.93 -12.44 30.10
N SER A 20 21.85 -11.88 30.63
CA SER A 20 20.60 -11.79 29.88
C SER A 20 20.89 -10.87 28.70
N VAL A 21 21.19 -11.46 27.54
CA VAL A 21 21.07 -10.75 26.26
C VAL A 21 19.58 -10.46 26.14
N ALA A 22 19.20 -9.26 26.54
CA ALA A 22 17.92 -8.72 26.14
C ALA A 22 17.98 -8.71 24.60
N ALA A 23 17.34 -9.70 23.98
CA ALA A 23 17.05 -9.62 22.55
C ALA A 23 16.27 -8.31 22.38
N GLN A 24 16.94 -7.30 21.85
CA GLN A 24 16.30 -6.04 21.48
C GLN A 24 15.33 -6.43 20.39
N ALA A 25 14.03 -6.44 20.72
CA ALA A 25 12.99 -6.67 19.75
C ALA A 25 13.25 -5.69 18.61
N ALA A 26 13.48 -6.23 17.42
CA ALA A 26 13.73 -5.39 16.25
C ALA A 26 12.45 -4.59 16.01
N ASP A 27 12.50 -3.28 16.20
CA ASP A 27 11.39 -2.40 15.87
C ASP A 27 11.04 -2.62 14.39
N ILE A 28 9.85 -3.18 14.14
CA ILE A 28 9.37 -3.40 12.78
C ILE A 28 8.92 -2.06 12.24
N THR A 29 9.47 -1.65 11.11
CA THR A 29 9.05 -0.41 10.45
C THR A 29 8.17 -0.75 9.26
N VAL A 30 6.96 -0.17 9.22
CA VAL A 30 5.95 -0.42 8.22
C VAL A 30 5.57 0.88 7.50
N GLY A 31 5.71 0.88 6.18
CA GLY A 31 5.35 2.01 5.33
C GLY A 31 3.90 1.93 4.86
N TYR A 32 3.16 3.05 4.96
CA TYR A 32 1.80 3.14 4.45
C TYR A 32 1.54 4.47 3.73
N GLN A 33 0.51 4.51 2.92
CA GLN A 33 0.04 5.70 2.21
C GLN A 33 -1.33 6.13 2.74
N THR A 34 -1.85 7.25 2.22
CA THR A 34 -3.14 7.83 2.63
C THR A 34 -4.34 7.18 1.97
N GLY A 35 -4.16 6.11 1.18
CA GLY A 35 -5.25 5.34 0.61
C GLY A 35 -6.26 4.90 1.67
N ILE A 36 -7.53 4.90 1.29
CA ILE A 36 -8.64 4.57 2.18
C ILE A 36 -8.90 3.08 2.09
N ASP A 37 -8.61 2.36 3.17
CA ASP A 37 -8.82 0.91 3.26
C ASP A 37 -9.11 0.47 4.71
N PRO A 38 -9.71 -0.71 4.94
CA PRO A 38 -10.07 -1.19 6.27
C PRO A 38 -8.88 -1.44 7.20
N THR A 39 -7.67 -1.68 6.68
CA THR A 39 -6.48 -1.99 7.50
C THR A 39 -6.06 -0.83 8.41
N LYS A 40 -6.54 0.37 8.13
CA LYS A 40 -6.32 1.54 8.99
C LYS A 40 -6.98 1.41 10.36
N VAL A 41 -8.05 0.61 10.47
CA VAL A 41 -8.74 0.38 11.76
C VAL A 41 -7.84 -0.41 12.73
N PRO A 42 -7.37 -1.63 12.39
CA PRO A 42 -6.43 -2.35 13.25
C PRO A 42 -5.09 -1.62 13.44
N GLN A 43 -4.64 -0.81 12.48
CA GLN A 43 -3.48 0.07 12.65
C GLN A 43 -3.73 1.10 13.76
N ALA A 44 -4.88 1.77 13.76
CA ALA A 44 -5.24 2.76 14.78
C ALA A 44 -5.43 2.14 16.18
N ASP A 45 -5.83 0.87 16.25
CA ASP A 45 -6.11 0.15 17.50
C ASP A 45 -4.90 -0.64 18.04
N GLY A 46 -3.75 -0.62 17.36
CA GLY A 46 -2.56 -1.37 17.75
C GLY A 46 -2.74 -2.90 17.67
N LEU A 47 -3.68 -3.38 16.82
CA LEU A 47 -3.95 -4.82 16.72
C LEU A 47 -2.85 -5.57 15.99
N TYR A 48 -2.11 -4.92 15.11
CA TYR A 48 -0.92 -5.50 14.47
C TYR A 48 0.17 -5.77 15.52
N GLU A 49 0.48 -4.78 16.34
CA GLU A 49 1.46 -4.90 17.43
C GLU A 49 1.05 -5.98 18.42
N LYS A 50 -0.24 -6.03 18.79
CA LYS A 50 -0.78 -7.06 19.67
C LYS A 50 -0.66 -8.46 19.07
N ALA A 51 -0.96 -8.64 17.79
CA ALA A 51 -0.89 -9.94 17.11
C ALA A 51 0.55 -10.41 16.91
N ILE A 52 1.46 -9.51 16.58
CA ILE A 52 2.87 -9.79 16.31
C ILE A 52 3.63 -9.97 17.62
N GLY A 53 3.28 -9.23 18.67
CA GLY A 53 3.99 -9.21 19.95
C GLY A 53 5.17 -8.24 19.99
N GLU A 54 5.31 -7.38 18.99
CA GLU A 54 6.38 -6.39 18.84
C GLU A 54 5.80 -5.01 18.51
N LYS A 55 6.57 -3.96 18.76
CA LYS A 55 6.19 -2.59 18.38
C LYS A 55 6.39 -2.38 16.89
N ILE A 56 5.51 -1.61 16.29
CA ILE A 56 5.60 -1.18 14.90
C ILE A 56 5.83 0.33 14.84
N ASP A 57 6.87 0.75 14.12
CA ASP A 57 7.07 2.12 13.71
C ASP A 57 6.33 2.34 12.36
N TRP A 58 5.16 2.95 12.43
CA TRP A 58 4.34 3.24 11.26
C TRP A 58 4.81 4.54 10.59
N ARG A 59 5.28 4.44 9.34
CA ARG A 59 5.75 5.59 8.56
C ARG A 59 4.82 5.88 7.39
N ARG A 60 4.32 7.11 7.34
CA ARG A 60 3.48 7.59 6.25
C ARG A 60 4.31 8.13 5.11
N PHE A 61 3.99 7.72 3.89
CA PHE A 61 4.61 8.16 2.64
C PHE A 61 3.58 8.80 1.72
N ASN A 62 4.03 9.67 0.81
CA ASN A 62 3.16 10.38 -0.11
C ASN A 62 2.89 9.58 -1.40
N SER A 63 3.71 8.57 -1.70
CA SER A 63 3.60 7.78 -2.93
C SER A 63 4.25 6.41 -2.81
N GLY A 64 3.83 5.47 -3.67
CA GLY A 64 4.45 4.12 -3.75
C GLY A 64 5.93 4.14 -4.08
N PRO A 65 6.44 4.97 -5.01
CA PRO A 65 7.88 5.10 -5.24
C PRO A 65 8.71 5.48 -4.00
N GLU A 66 8.18 6.32 -3.11
CA GLU A 66 8.85 6.65 -1.84
C GLU A 66 8.93 5.43 -0.91
N VAL A 67 7.84 4.64 -0.80
CA VAL A 67 7.82 3.37 -0.05
C VAL A 67 8.85 2.40 -0.62
N ILE A 68 8.93 2.27 -1.96
CA ILE A 68 9.92 1.43 -2.64
C ILE A 68 11.35 1.87 -2.32
N ALA A 69 11.63 3.16 -2.31
CA ALA A 69 12.95 3.67 -1.96
C ALA A 69 13.33 3.31 -0.52
N ALA A 70 12.40 3.41 0.43
CA ALA A 70 12.62 3.04 1.83
C ALA A 70 12.75 1.52 2.05
N LEU A 71 12.03 0.69 1.27
CA LEU A 71 12.25 -0.77 1.26
C LEU A 71 13.64 -1.11 0.69
N ALA A 72 14.07 -0.43 -0.36
CA ALA A 72 15.35 -0.66 -1.00
C ALA A 72 16.55 -0.27 -0.11
N SER A 73 16.43 0.82 0.68
CA SER A 73 17.45 1.24 1.64
C SER A 73 17.51 0.35 2.89
N GLY A 74 16.44 -0.41 3.16
CA GLY A 74 16.32 -1.22 4.38
C GLY A 74 15.63 -0.51 5.54
N ASP A 75 15.15 0.71 5.32
CA ASP A 75 14.45 1.51 6.34
C ASP A 75 13.05 0.97 6.66
N LEU A 76 12.49 0.14 5.78
CA LEU A 76 11.21 -0.56 5.98
C LEU A 76 11.38 -2.07 5.84
N GLN A 77 10.64 -2.83 6.63
CA GLN A 77 10.46 -4.27 6.49
C GLN A 77 9.23 -4.61 5.67
N LEU A 78 8.13 -3.90 5.88
CA LEU A 78 6.85 -4.06 5.18
C LEU A 78 6.42 -2.72 4.56
N GLY A 79 5.64 -2.78 3.50
CA GLY A 79 5.09 -1.58 2.87
C GLY A 79 3.81 -1.84 2.07
N ASN A 80 2.92 -0.84 2.02
CA ASN A 80 1.77 -0.85 1.15
C ASN A 80 2.07 -0.03 -0.12
N ILE A 81 1.89 -0.65 -1.29
CA ILE A 81 2.17 -0.03 -2.59
C ILE A 81 1.15 -0.46 -3.65
N GLY A 82 0.97 0.38 -4.66
CA GLY A 82 0.16 0.03 -5.83
C GLY A 82 0.86 -0.89 -6.83
N SER A 83 0.09 -1.45 -7.75
CA SER A 83 0.54 -2.37 -8.81
C SER A 83 1.62 -1.76 -9.73
N SER A 84 1.53 -0.48 -10.04
CA SER A 84 2.50 0.20 -10.91
C SER A 84 3.88 0.36 -10.23
N PRO A 85 4.02 0.88 -9.00
CA PRO A 85 5.30 0.87 -8.29
C PRO A 85 5.81 -0.54 -8.02
N LEU A 86 4.94 -1.54 -7.78
CA LEU A 86 5.33 -2.94 -7.65
C LEU A 86 5.99 -3.44 -8.95
N ALA A 87 5.34 -3.24 -10.09
CA ALA A 87 5.89 -3.63 -11.39
C ALA A 87 7.22 -2.93 -11.70
N ALA A 88 7.33 -1.64 -11.35
CA ALA A 88 8.57 -0.89 -11.53
C ALA A 88 9.72 -1.41 -10.65
N ALA A 89 9.44 -1.76 -9.39
CA ALA A 89 10.44 -2.27 -8.44
C ALA A 89 10.90 -3.68 -8.82
N THR A 90 9.96 -4.59 -9.13
CA THR A 90 10.25 -5.98 -9.49
C THR A 90 10.97 -6.08 -10.82
N SER A 91 10.65 -5.23 -11.81
CA SER A 91 11.40 -5.12 -13.07
C SER A 91 12.87 -4.69 -12.87
N ARG A 92 13.18 -4.03 -11.75
CA ARG A 92 14.55 -3.71 -11.30
C ARG A 92 15.12 -4.77 -10.36
N LYS A 93 14.42 -5.89 -10.19
CA LYS A 93 14.81 -7.03 -9.34
C LYS A 93 14.98 -6.66 -7.87
N LEU A 94 14.23 -5.66 -7.36
CA LEU A 94 14.23 -5.37 -5.93
C LEU A 94 13.77 -6.62 -5.16
N PRO A 95 14.46 -7.06 -4.09
CA PRO A 95 14.14 -8.27 -3.35
C PRO A 95 12.97 -8.06 -2.38
N ILE A 96 11.77 -7.94 -2.95
CA ILE A 96 10.49 -7.83 -2.23
C ILE A 96 9.54 -8.94 -2.67
N VAL A 97 8.54 -9.23 -1.86
CA VAL A 97 7.47 -10.19 -2.16
C VAL A 97 6.11 -9.59 -1.78
N ALA A 98 5.16 -9.58 -2.71
CA ALA A 98 3.76 -9.24 -2.43
C ALA A 98 3.07 -10.44 -1.79
N PHE A 99 2.39 -10.23 -0.65
CA PHE A 99 1.80 -11.29 0.15
C PHE A 99 0.31 -11.12 0.46
N ILE A 100 -0.26 -9.95 0.18
CA ILE A 100 -1.70 -9.66 0.19
C ILE A 100 -2.01 -8.68 -0.93
N VAL A 101 -3.08 -8.89 -1.68
CA VAL A 101 -3.74 -7.86 -2.48
C VAL A 101 -4.65 -7.08 -1.52
N SER A 102 -4.23 -5.89 -1.13
CA SER A 102 -4.93 -5.11 -0.10
C SER A 102 -6.17 -4.39 -0.63
N ALA A 103 -6.21 -4.08 -1.92
CA ALA A 103 -7.38 -3.53 -2.59
C ALA A 103 -7.31 -3.78 -4.10
N GLN A 104 -8.43 -4.08 -4.73
CA GLN A 104 -8.63 -3.86 -6.17
C GLN A 104 -9.21 -2.46 -6.32
N ILE A 105 -8.48 -1.59 -7.03
CA ILE A 105 -8.83 -0.17 -7.13
C ILE A 105 -9.87 0.00 -8.22
N ASN A 106 -10.94 0.69 -7.86
CA ASN A 106 -12.04 1.04 -8.76
C ASN A 106 -12.22 2.57 -8.75
N ALA A 107 -13.39 3.09 -8.37
CA ALA A 107 -13.68 4.52 -8.29
C ALA A 107 -12.92 5.28 -7.17
N ALA A 108 -12.13 4.56 -6.34
CA ALA A 108 -11.27 5.17 -5.31
C ALA A 108 -10.12 6.02 -5.89
N GLU A 109 -9.81 5.85 -7.19
CA GLU A 109 -8.94 6.72 -7.96
C GLU A 109 -9.68 7.24 -9.19
N ALA A 110 -9.60 8.55 -9.48
CA ALA A 110 -10.32 9.14 -10.60
C ALA A 110 -9.58 10.34 -11.21
N LEU A 111 -9.82 10.56 -12.51
CA LEU A 111 -9.48 11.78 -13.20
C LEU A 111 -10.59 12.81 -12.98
N VAL A 112 -10.31 13.82 -12.20
CA VAL A 112 -11.20 14.96 -11.99
C VAL A 112 -10.69 16.16 -12.79
N VAL A 113 -11.58 16.79 -13.53
CA VAL A 113 -11.30 18.03 -14.26
C VAL A 113 -12.01 19.20 -13.60
N ARG A 114 -11.35 20.34 -13.52
CA ARG A 114 -11.85 21.55 -12.87
C ARG A 114 -13.11 22.07 -13.58
N ASN A 115 -14.10 22.50 -12.82
CA ASN A 115 -15.23 23.26 -13.35
C ASN A 115 -14.72 24.56 -14.00
N GLY A 116 -15.13 24.84 -15.22
CA GLY A 116 -14.71 26.00 -15.98
C GLY A 116 -13.34 25.86 -16.69
N SER A 117 -12.66 24.69 -16.62
CA SER A 117 -11.43 24.42 -17.38
C SER A 117 -11.63 24.30 -18.89
N GLY A 118 -12.88 24.17 -19.33
CA GLY A 118 -13.23 23.89 -20.72
C GLY A 118 -13.06 22.40 -21.11
N ILE A 119 -12.81 21.51 -20.14
CA ILE A 119 -12.72 20.07 -20.38
C ILE A 119 -14.09 19.45 -20.13
N GLY A 120 -14.74 19.01 -21.21
CA GLY A 120 -16.02 18.30 -21.17
C GLY A 120 -15.92 16.85 -21.64
N LYS A 121 -14.88 16.53 -22.42
CA LYS A 121 -14.62 15.24 -23.06
C LYS A 121 -13.10 15.00 -23.23
N PRO A 122 -12.65 13.78 -23.53
CA PRO A 122 -11.23 13.45 -23.62
C PRO A 122 -10.39 14.30 -24.58
N GLU A 123 -10.97 14.70 -25.71
CA GLU A 123 -10.26 15.51 -26.72
C GLU A 123 -9.86 16.90 -26.19
N ASP A 124 -10.61 17.42 -25.22
CA ASP A 124 -10.36 18.73 -24.61
C ASP A 124 -9.15 18.75 -23.68
N LEU A 125 -8.54 17.58 -23.39
CA LEU A 125 -7.32 17.46 -22.60
C LEU A 125 -6.07 18.04 -23.30
N ALA A 126 -6.13 18.20 -24.64
CA ALA A 126 -5.01 18.76 -25.39
C ALA A 126 -4.69 20.19 -24.92
N GLY A 127 -3.41 20.42 -24.60
CA GLY A 127 -2.91 21.70 -24.07
C GLY A 127 -3.19 21.95 -22.58
N LYS A 128 -3.91 21.07 -21.89
CA LYS A 128 -4.27 21.18 -20.49
C LYS A 128 -3.18 20.62 -19.57
N THR A 129 -3.12 21.13 -18.34
CA THR A 129 -2.22 20.68 -17.30
C THR A 129 -2.93 19.68 -16.38
N ILE A 130 -2.52 18.41 -16.44
CA ILE A 130 -3.09 17.31 -15.66
C ILE A 130 -2.03 16.81 -14.68
N ALA A 131 -2.33 16.83 -13.39
CA ALA A 131 -1.43 16.37 -12.34
C ALA A 131 -1.69 14.91 -11.96
N THR A 132 -0.62 14.17 -11.66
CA THR A 132 -0.68 12.84 -11.07
C THR A 132 0.66 12.48 -10.45
N PRO A 133 0.72 11.68 -9.36
CA PRO A 133 2.01 11.20 -8.86
C PRO A 133 2.62 10.19 -9.84
N PHE A 134 3.84 10.46 -10.33
CA PHE A 134 4.46 9.61 -11.35
C PHE A 134 4.77 8.20 -10.82
N VAL A 135 4.64 7.20 -11.70
CA VAL A 135 4.82 5.76 -11.42
C VAL A 135 3.79 5.22 -10.41
N SER A 136 2.75 5.97 -10.05
CA SER A 136 1.63 5.47 -9.25
C SER A 136 0.61 4.72 -10.10
N THR A 137 -0.37 4.08 -9.45
CA THR A 137 -1.57 3.51 -10.08
C THR A 137 -2.37 4.57 -10.82
N SER A 138 -2.56 5.76 -10.24
CA SER A 138 -3.22 6.90 -10.88
C SER A 138 -2.51 7.37 -12.15
N HIS A 139 -1.17 7.37 -12.18
CA HIS A 139 -0.42 7.69 -13.39
C HIS A 139 -0.62 6.62 -14.47
N TYR A 140 -0.60 5.34 -14.07
CA TYR A 140 -0.86 4.23 -14.98
C TYR A 140 -2.28 4.33 -15.55
N SER A 141 -3.28 4.59 -14.72
CA SER A 141 -4.67 4.78 -15.14
C SER A 141 -4.85 5.98 -16.08
N LEU A 142 -4.19 7.13 -15.80
CA LEU A 142 -4.21 8.28 -16.69
C LEU A 142 -3.68 7.93 -18.10
N LEU A 143 -2.52 7.27 -18.15
CA LEU A 143 -1.92 6.88 -19.43
C LEU A 143 -2.75 5.79 -20.14
N GLY A 144 -3.37 4.88 -19.37
CA GLY A 144 -4.31 3.88 -19.87
C GLY A 144 -5.54 4.53 -20.51
N ALA A 145 -6.11 5.54 -19.86
CA ALA A 145 -7.22 6.32 -20.36
C ALA A 145 -6.85 7.06 -21.65
N LEU A 146 -5.72 7.75 -21.68
CA LEU A 146 -5.24 8.44 -22.89
C LEU A 146 -5.02 7.46 -24.06
N LYS A 147 -4.47 6.26 -23.79
CA LYS A 147 -4.29 5.20 -24.80
C LYS A 147 -5.66 4.74 -25.35
N HIS A 148 -6.63 4.48 -24.46
CA HIS A 148 -7.99 4.06 -24.86
C HIS A 148 -8.68 5.12 -25.73
N TRP A 149 -8.57 6.39 -25.37
CA TRP A 149 -9.13 7.51 -26.11
C TRP A 149 -8.33 7.89 -27.37
N GLN A 150 -7.24 7.17 -27.67
CA GLN A 150 -6.32 7.49 -28.76
C GLN A 150 -5.79 8.94 -28.70
N SER A 151 -5.72 9.49 -27.50
CA SER A 151 -5.16 10.81 -27.23
C SER A 151 -3.64 10.74 -27.15
N ASP A 152 -2.95 11.64 -27.87
CA ASP A 152 -1.49 11.75 -27.81
C ASP A 152 -1.05 12.33 -26.44
N PRO A 153 -0.37 11.55 -25.58
CA PRO A 153 0.08 12.05 -24.28
C PRO A 153 1.02 13.27 -24.38
N SER A 154 1.73 13.44 -25.49
CA SER A 154 2.62 14.59 -25.69
C SER A 154 1.89 15.92 -25.85
N LYS A 155 0.59 15.86 -26.16
CA LYS A 155 -0.29 17.04 -26.24
C LYS A 155 -0.91 17.43 -24.91
N VAL A 156 -0.80 16.59 -23.88
CA VAL A 156 -1.28 16.86 -22.50
C VAL A 156 -0.09 17.19 -21.63
N LYS A 157 -0.13 18.32 -20.93
CA LYS A 157 0.92 18.67 -19.99
C LYS A 157 0.75 17.87 -18.69
N ILE A 158 1.32 16.67 -18.63
CA ILE A 158 1.27 15.82 -17.43
C ILE A 158 2.36 16.26 -16.46
N VAL A 159 1.99 16.60 -15.22
CA VAL A 159 2.92 17.08 -14.18
C VAL A 159 2.95 16.13 -12.98
N ASN A 160 4.17 15.92 -12.46
CA ASN A 160 4.39 15.08 -11.29
C ASN A 160 4.16 15.89 -10.03
N LEU A 161 3.06 15.61 -9.33
CA LEU A 161 2.75 16.19 -8.02
C LEU A 161 2.26 15.08 -7.10
N ASN A 162 2.66 15.09 -5.82
CA ASN A 162 2.07 14.19 -4.82
C ASN A 162 0.64 14.64 -4.44
N PRO A 163 -0.17 13.82 -3.76
CA PRO A 163 -1.57 14.16 -3.47
C PRO A 163 -1.74 15.50 -2.73
N ALA A 164 -0.87 15.83 -1.78
CA ALA A 164 -0.96 17.09 -1.04
C ALA A 164 -0.63 18.31 -1.93
N GLU A 165 0.36 18.15 -2.82
CA GLU A 165 0.72 19.16 -3.82
C GLU A 165 -0.39 19.34 -4.86
N ILE A 166 -1.06 18.27 -5.27
CA ILE A 166 -2.23 18.31 -6.16
C ILE A 166 -3.34 19.12 -5.52
N ALA A 167 -3.71 18.83 -4.27
CA ALA A 167 -4.72 19.60 -3.55
C ALA A 167 -4.35 21.10 -3.45
N ALA A 168 -3.08 21.42 -3.17
CA ALA A 168 -2.59 22.79 -3.12
C ALA A 168 -2.64 23.49 -4.50
N ALA A 169 -2.15 22.83 -5.56
CA ALA A 169 -2.18 23.36 -6.92
C ALA A 169 -3.63 23.55 -7.44
N TRP A 170 -4.51 22.61 -7.06
CA TRP A 170 -5.94 22.73 -7.36
C TRP A 170 -6.56 23.99 -6.73
N ARG A 171 -6.32 24.26 -5.44
CA ARG A 171 -6.85 25.46 -4.77
C ARG A 171 -6.38 26.75 -5.43
N ARG A 172 -5.13 26.80 -5.91
CA ARG A 172 -4.58 27.98 -6.60
C ARG A 172 -5.04 28.12 -8.06
N GLY A 173 -5.57 27.05 -8.66
CA GLY A 173 -5.95 27.05 -10.09
C GLY A 173 -4.77 26.77 -11.05
N ASP A 174 -3.67 26.21 -10.56
CA ASP A 174 -2.46 25.95 -11.35
C ASP A 174 -2.59 24.73 -12.27
N ILE A 175 -3.59 23.87 -12.04
CA ILE A 175 -3.86 22.65 -12.82
C ILE A 175 -5.33 22.60 -13.29
N ASP A 176 -5.55 22.05 -14.47
CA ASP A 176 -6.88 21.90 -15.09
C ASP A 176 -7.56 20.59 -14.65
N GLY A 177 -6.79 19.59 -14.28
CA GLY A 177 -7.27 18.29 -13.82
C GLY A 177 -6.22 17.53 -13.04
N ALA A 178 -6.67 16.44 -12.39
CA ALA A 178 -5.77 15.49 -11.74
C ALA A 178 -6.35 14.08 -11.70
N PHE A 179 -5.51 13.09 -11.92
CA PHE A 179 -5.81 11.69 -11.58
C PHE A 179 -5.13 11.37 -10.26
N VAL A 180 -5.91 11.06 -9.23
CA VAL A 180 -5.40 10.95 -7.86
C VAL A 180 -6.38 10.18 -6.96
N TRP A 181 -5.88 9.79 -5.78
CA TRP A 181 -6.64 9.18 -4.68
C TRP A 181 -6.88 10.17 -3.52
N SER A 182 -7.62 9.71 -2.53
CA SER A 182 -7.96 10.51 -1.35
C SER A 182 -6.79 10.65 -0.35
N PRO A 183 -6.72 11.78 0.40
CA PRO A 183 -7.78 12.79 0.55
C PRO A 183 -7.88 13.82 -0.58
N ALA A 184 -6.89 13.94 -1.46
CA ALA A 184 -6.91 14.93 -2.53
C ALA A 184 -8.11 14.74 -3.48
N LEU A 185 -8.47 13.49 -3.82
CA LEU A 185 -9.64 13.19 -4.65
C LEU A 185 -10.93 13.78 -4.07
N GLY A 186 -11.19 13.53 -2.77
CA GLY A 186 -12.38 14.08 -2.10
C GLY A 186 -12.40 15.60 -2.11
N GLU A 187 -11.24 16.26 -1.97
CA GLU A 187 -11.15 17.73 -2.02
C GLU A 187 -11.45 18.27 -3.44
N ILE A 188 -10.82 17.73 -4.48
CA ILE A 188 -10.95 18.25 -5.84
C ILE A 188 -12.33 17.95 -6.47
N LYS A 189 -12.99 16.87 -6.05
CA LYS A 189 -14.38 16.55 -6.48
C LYS A 189 -15.38 17.63 -6.06
N LYS A 190 -15.12 18.40 -5.00
CA LYS A 190 -16.03 19.47 -4.54
C LYS A 190 -16.17 20.63 -5.55
N SER A 191 -15.18 20.81 -6.43
CA SER A 191 -15.16 21.88 -7.43
C SER A 191 -14.73 21.41 -8.82
N GLY A 192 -14.83 20.09 -9.06
CA GLY A 192 -14.52 19.46 -10.33
C GLY A 192 -15.56 18.40 -10.71
N LYS A 193 -15.39 17.87 -11.92
CA LYS A 193 -16.19 16.80 -12.48
C LYS A 193 -15.29 15.60 -12.76
N VAL A 194 -15.72 14.40 -12.38
CA VAL A 194 -15.06 13.15 -12.78
C VAL A 194 -15.22 12.97 -14.29
N LEU A 195 -14.10 12.80 -14.99
CA LEU A 195 -14.08 12.51 -16.43
C LEU A 195 -14.02 11.00 -16.67
N THR A 196 -13.23 10.27 -15.86
CA THR A 196 -13.17 8.81 -15.79
C THR A 196 -12.58 8.38 -14.44
N ASP A 197 -12.64 7.10 -14.12
CA ASP A 197 -12.05 6.50 -12.92
C ASP A 197 -11.27 5.22 -13.23
N ALA A 198 -10.62 4.66 -12.22
CA ALA A 198 -9.84 3.45 -12.41
C ALA A 198 -10.68 2.19 -12.66
N ALA A 199 -11.99 2.20 -12.36
CA ALA A 199 -12.89 1.10 -12.72
C ALA A 199 -13.09 1.05 -14.23
N GLU A 200 -13.44 2.19 -14.86
CA GLU A 200 -13.58 2.27 -16.31
C GLU A 200 -12.27 1.94 -17.03
N VAL A 201 -11.16 2.51 -16.55
CA VAL A 201 -9.82 2.25 -17.11
C VAL A 201 -9.44 0.76 -16.98
N GLY A 202 -9.82 0.13 -15.87
CA GLY A 202 -9.67 -1.31 -15.67
C GLY A 202 -10.43 -2.15 -16.69
N GLN A 203 -11.67 -1.77 -17.03
CA GLN A 203 -12.47 -2.41 -18.06
C GLN A 203 -11.85 -2.25 -19.46
N TRP A 204 -11.10 -1.18 -19.70
CA TRP A 204 -10.35 -0.95 -20.94
C TRP A 204 -9.02 -1.71 -21.00
N GLY A 205 -8.73 -2.55 -20.00
CA GLY A 205 -7.55 -3.44 -19.97
C GLY A 205 -6.38 -2.94 -19.12
N ALA A 206 -6.56 -1.89 -18.32
CA ALA A 206 -5.53 -1.37 -17.42
C ALA A 206 -5.97 -1.35 -15.95
N PRO A 207 -6.35 -2.51 -15.36
CA PRO A 207 -6.79 -2.59 -13.97
C PRO A 207 -5.63 -2.29 -13.01
N THR A 208 -5.95 -1.69 -11.87
CA THR A 208 -4.99 -1.37 -10.81
C THR A 208 -5.41 -1.98 -9.48
N PHE A 209 -4.40 -2.25 -8.64
CA PHE A 209 -4.60 -2.83 -7.33
C PHE A 209 -3.49 -2.36 -6.36
N GLU A 210 -3.71 -2.55 -5.08
CA GLU A 210 -2.73 -2.35 -4.04
C GLU A 210 -2.32 -3.69 -3.41
N VAL A 211 -1.08 -3.73 -2.91
CA VAL A 211 -0.53 -4.88 -2.22
C VAL A 211 0.21 -4.47 -0.95
N TRP A 212 0.22 -5.37 0.02
CA TRP A 212 1.25 -5.38 1.05
C TRP A 212 2.43 -6.20 0.54
N VAL A 213 3.60 -5.61 0.65
CA VAL A 213 4.89 -6.24 0.31
C VAL A 213 5.77 -6.34 1.53
N ALA A 214 6.60 -7.37 1.55
CA ALA A 214 7.69 -7.55 2.52
C ALA A 214 9.03 -7.55 1.79
N ARG A 215 10.10 -7.11 2.44
CA ARG A 215 11.46 -7.44 2.01
C ARG A 215 11.64 -8.95 2.09
N LYS A 216 12.27 -9.57 1.09
CA LYS A 216 12.45 -11.03 1.05
C LYS A 216 13.28 -11.54 2.23
N ASP A 217 14.38 -10.86 2.56
CA ASP A 217 15.23 -11.24 3.70
C ASP A 217 14.51 -11.19 5.04
N PHE A 218 13.58 -10.25 5.22
CA PHE A 218 12.73 -10.17 6.41
C PHE A 218 11.67 -11.28 6.41
N ALA A 219 10.99 -11.47 5.29
CA ALA A 219 9.94 -12.50 5.16
C ALA A 219 10.50 -13.93 5.33
N GLU A 220 11.73 -14.18 4.89
CA GLU A 220 12.42 -15.47 5.07
C GLU A 220 12.83 -15.71 6.53
N LYS A 221 13.25 -14.67 7.25
CA LYS A 221 13.68 -14.77 8.65
C LYS A 221 12.52 -14.75 9.65
N HIS A 222 11.42 -14.07 9.30
CA HIS A 222 10.27 -13.82 10.16
C HIS A 222 8.93 -14.12 9.45
N PRO A 223 8.76 -15.33 8.88
CA PRO A 223 7.53 -15.67 8.16
C PRO A 223 6.29 -15.60 9.05
N GLU A 224 6.42 -15.89 10.35
CA GLU A 224 5.36 -15.81 11.34
C GLU A 224 4.85 -14.38 11.55
N ILE A 225 5.74 -13.39 11.48
CA ILE A 225 5.38 -11.96 11.60
C ILE A 225 4.56 -11.54 10.39
N VAL A 226 5.01 -11.91 9.18
CA VAL A 226 4.29 -11.60 7.94
C VAL A 226 2.93 -12.29 7.91
N ALA A 227 2.83 -13.55 8.38
CA ALA A 227 1.57 -14.28 8.45
C ALA A 227 0.59 -13.66 9.46
N ARG A 228 1.07 -13.20 10.64
CA ARG A 228 0.24 -12.51 11.64
C ARG A 228 -0.22 -11.14 11.12
N PHE A 229 0.65 -10.40 10.44
CA PHE A 229 0.27 -9.16 9.77
C PHE A 229 -0.81 -9.41 8.71
N ALA A 230 -0.64 -10.46 7.89
CA ALA A 230 -1.62 -10.89 6.91
C ALA A 230 -2.97 -11.21 7.57
N ARG A 231 -2.97 -11.97 8.68
CA ARG A 231 -4.19 -12.33 9.40
C ARG A 231 -4.99 -11.12 9.86
N VAL A 232 -4.35 -10.16 10.53
CA VAL A 232 -5.00 -8.92 10.99
C VAL A 232 -5.59 -8.13 9.83
N SER A 233 -4.87 -8.05 8.70
CA SER A 233 -5.36 -7.37 7.51
C SER A 233 -6.59 -8.05 6.92
N LEU A 234 -6.55 -9.38 6.78
CA LEU A 234 -7.67 -10.18 6.24
C LEU A 234 -8.91 -10.12 7.13
N ASP A 235 -8.72 -10.14 8.46
CA ASP A 235 -9.82 -9.97 9.42
C ASP A 235 -10.49 -8.60 9.24
N SER A 236 -9.72 -7.55 8.99
CA SER A 236 -10.28 -6.21 8.74
C SER A 236 -11.07 -6.12 7.43
N PHE A 237 -10.66 -6.85 6.39
CA PHE A 237 -11.42 -6.94 5.14
C PHE A 237 -12.73 -7.67 5.34
N ALA A 238 -12.70 -8.80 6.06
CA ALA A 238 -13.89 -9.58 6.38
C ALA A 238 -14.89 -8.76 7.22
N ASP A 239 -14.41 -8.05 8.24
CA ASP A 239 -15.24 -7.18 9.07
C ASP A 239 -15.91 -6.09 8.24
N TYR A 240 -15.13 -5.35 7.42
CA TYR A 240 -15.72 -4.34 6.53
C TYR A 240 -16.73 -4.94 5.55
N ASN A 241 -16.39 -6.07 4.91
CA ASN A 241 -17.26 -6.70 3.91
C ASN A 241 -18.58 -7.17 4.52
N ALA A 242 -18.56 -7.67 5.76
CA ALA A 242 -19.76 -8.10 6.50
C ALA A 242 -20.62 -6.94 7.00
N HIS A 243 -20.01 -5.80 7.33
CA HIS A 243 -20.68 -4.70 8.05
C HIS A 243 -20.66 -3.37 7.30
N LYS A 244 -20.54 -3.38 5.96
CA LYS A 244 -20.41 -2.16 5.11
C LYS A 244 -21.43 -1.07 5.45
N ALA A 245 -22.67 -1.45 5.71
CA ALA A 245 -23.76 -0.51 6.00
C ALA A 245 -23.58 0.23 7.34
N GLU A 246 -22.79 -0.31 8.25
CA GLU A 246 -22.51 0.25 9.57
C GLU A 246 -21.33 1.23 9.56
N TRP A 247 -20.51 1.20 8.50
CA TRP A 247 -19.36 2.08 8.34
C TRP A 247 -19.77 3.44 7.77
N THR A 248 -20.52 4.18 8.59
CA THR A 248 -21.03 5.52 8.29
C THR A 248 -20.02 6.59 8.73
N ALA A 249 -20.23 7.85 8.31
CA ALA A 249 -19.36 8.98 8.67
C ALA A 249 -19.17 9.15 10.20
N ASP A 250 -20.16 8.75 10.99
CA ASP A 250 -20.14 8.88 12.46
C ASP A 250 -19.61 7.62 13.16
N SER A 251 -19.37 6.53 12.44
CA SER A 251 -18.87 5.28 13.01
C SER A 251 -17.40 5.39 13.43
N GLU A 252 -17.01 4.65 14.47
CA GLU A 252 -15.63 4.65 14.97
C GLU A 252 -14.61 4.14 13.93
N PRO A 253 -14.88 3.07 13.15
CA PRO A 253 -13.97 2.66 12.06
C PRO A 253 -13.67 3.79 11.08
N VAL A 254 -14.69 4.50 10.63
CA VAL A 254 -14.55 5.61 9.67
C VAL A 254 -13.77 6.78 10.28
N LYS A 255 -14.02 7.15 11.54
CA LYS A 255 -13.23 8.19 12.24
C LYS A 255 -11.76 7.81 12.39
N LYS A 256 -11.44 6.52 12.64
CA LYS A 256 -10.05 6.03 12.70
C LYS A 256 -9.36 6.16 11.36
N ILE A 257 -9.99 5.74 10.28
CA ILE A 257 -9.48 5.90 8.92
C ILE A 257 -9.24 7.38 8.61
N ALA A 258 -10.22 8.23 8.83
CA ALA A 258 -10.12 9.67 8.58
C ALA A 258 -8.92 10.30 9.32
N ARG A 259 -8.71 9.91 10.58
CA ARG A 259 -7.61 10.40 11.42
C ARG A 259 -6.23 10.01 10.88
N LEU A 260 -6.05 8.77 10.40
CA LEU A 260 -4.78 8.28 9.86
C LEU A 260 -4.48 8.81 8.44
N THR A 261 -5.52 9.06 7.65
CA THR A 261 -5.37 9.42 6.24
C THR A 261 -5.50 10.92 5.98
N GLY A 262 -6.19 11.65 6.85
CA GLY A 262 -6.53 13.05 6.68
C GLY A 262 -7.76 13.27 5.78
N ALA A 263 -8.54 12.23 5.48
CA ALA A 263 -9.78 12.34 4.72
C ALA A 263 -10.90 12.95 5.57
N ASP A 264 -11.89 13.58 4.91
CA ASP A 264 -13.14 13.97 5.55
C ASP A 264 -13.94 12.68 5.89
N PRO A 265 -14.37 12.48 7.15
CA PRO A 265 -15.15 11.29 7.52
C PRO A 265 -16.38 11.07 6.62
N ARG A 266 -16.97 12.14 6.08
CA ARG A 266 -18.14 12.09 5.20
C ARG A 266 -17.81 11.45 3.84
N ASP A 267 -16.56 11.54 3.40
CA ASP A 267 -16.12 11.00 2.12
C ASP A 267 -15.68 9.51 2.25
N VAL A 268 -15.28 9.07 3.45
CA VAL A 268 -14.69 7.75 3.69
C VAL A 268 -15.58 6.57 3.27
N PRO A 269 -16.92 6.55 3.56
CA PRO A 269 -17.77 5.44 3.13
C PRO A 269 -17.82 5.27 1.61
N GLU A 270 -17.95 6.36 0.85
CA GLU A 270 -17.92 6.33 -0.63
C GLU A 270 -16.57 5.84 -1.15
N LEU A 271 -15.47 6.27 -0.54
CA LEU A 271 -14.12 5.89 -0.94
C LEU A 271 -13.81 4.43 -0.65
N LEU A 272 -14.29 3.88 0.48
CA LEU A 272 -14.22 2.45 0.75
C LEU A 272 -15.02 1.64 -0.27
N ALA A 273 -16.23 2.09 -0.62
CA ALA A 273 -17.05 1.46 -1.64
C ALA A 273 -16.41 1.54 -3.05
N GLY A 274 -15.51 2.49 -3.26
CA GLY A 274 -14.71 2.63 -4.49
C GLY A 274 -13.60 1.62 -4.67
N SER A 275 -13.44 0.65 -3.74
CA SER A 275 -12.47 -0.45 -3.84
C SER A 275 -13.11 -1.78 -3.45
N THR A 276 -12.49 -2.88 -3.88
CA THR A 276 -12.83 -4.23 -3.42
C THR A 276 -11.68 -4.76 -2.55
N PHE A 277 -12.02 -5.31 -1.38
CA PHE A 277 -11.07 -5.85 -0.41
C PHE A 277 -11.20 -7.37 -0.38
N PRO A 278 -10.30 -8.12 -1.06
CA PRO A 278 -10.40 -9.57 -1.19
C PRO A 278 -10.11 -10.28 0.12
N GLU A 279 -11.00 -11.18 0.55
CA GLU A 279 -10.83 -12.06 1.71
C GLU A 279 -9.93 -13.26 1.37
N SER A 280 -9.58 -14.07 2.38
CA SER A 280 -8.62 -15.18 2.27
C SER A 280 -8.85 -16.10 1.07
N GLN A 281 -10.08 -16.55 0.84
CA GLN A 281 -10.39 -17.45 -0.27
C GLN A 281 -10.12 -16.79 -1.62
N ALA A 282 -10.51 -15.51 -1.78
CA ALA A 282 -10.25 -14.75 -3.00
C ALA A 282 -8.75 -14.51 -3.19
N GLN A 283 -7.99 -14.20 -2.11
CA GLN A 283 -6.54 -14.04 -2.16
C GLN A 283 -5.84 -15.26 -2.76
N LEU A 284 -6.27 -16.47 -2.36
CA LEU A 284 -5.68 -17.75 -2.80
C LEU A 284 -6.09 -18.19 -4.20
N SER A 285 -7.05 -17.50 -4.82
CA SER A 285 -7.54 -17.81 -6.15
C SER A 285 -6.48 -17.66 -7.25
N ALA A 286 -6.71 -18.32 -8.38
CA ALA A 286 -5.87 -18.17 -9.58
C ALA A 286 -5.88 -16.73 -10.14
N ASP A 287 -6.90 -15.95 -9.84
CA ASP A 287 -7.02 -14.58 -10.31
C ASP A 287 -6.18 -13.58 -9.49
N LEU A 288 -5.81 -13.94 -8.26
CA LEU A 288 -4.97 -13.12 -7.39
C LEU A 288 -3.62 -13.78 -7.11
N LEU A 289 -3.29 -14.09 -5.85
CA LEU A 289 -1.97 -14.59 -5.47
C LEU A 289 -1.64 -15.97 -6.06
N GLY A 290 -2.63 -16.73 -6.51
CA GLY A 290 -2.44 -17.99 -7.20
C GLY A 290 -1.92 -17.88 -8.65
N GLY A 291 -1.56 -16.68 -9.11
CA GLY A 291 -0.91 -16.45 -10.41
C GLY A 291 -1.38 -15.17 -11.15
N GLY A 292 -2.61 -14.74 -10.93
CA GLY A 292 -3.17 -13.56 -11.59
C GLY A 292 -2.40 -12.28 -11.27
N THR A 293 -1.99 -12.09 -10.02
CA THR A 293 -1.17 -10.94 -9.60
C THR A 293 0.16 -10.89 -10.37
N ALA A 294 0.85 -12.02 -10.53
CA ALA A 294 2.11 -12.07 -11.28
C ALA A 294 1.90 -11.70 -12.76
N LYS A 295 0.80 -12.17 -13.37
CA LYS A 295 0.43 -11.79 -14.75
C LYS A 295 0.10 -10.30 -14.86
N ALA A 296 -0.64 -9.75 -13.88
CA ALA A 296 -0.97 -8.34 -13.87
C ALA A 296 0.29 -7.45 -13.71
N ILE A 297 1.26 -7.88 -12.88
CA ILE A 297 2.57 -7.21 -12.77
C ILE A 297 3.28 -7.21 -14.12
N ALA A 298 3.29 -8.35 -14.84
CA ALA A 298 3.92 -8.46 -16.16
C ALA A 298 3.27 -7.48 -17.17
N GLY A 299 1.95 -7.47 -17.28
CA GLY A 299 1.24 -6.53 -18.18
C GLY A 299 1.48 -5.07 -17.81
N THR A 300 1.52 -4.74 -16.51
CA THR A 300 1.86 -3.39 -16.05
C THR A 300 3.31 -3.04 -16.41
N ALA A 301 4.25 -3.98 -16.27
CA ALA A 301 5.67 -3.76 -16.62
C ALA A 301 5.86 -3.55 -18.13
N GLU A 302 5.14 -4.29 -18.99
CA GLU A 302 5.13 -4.07 -20.44
C GLU A 302 4.71 -2.65 -20.78
N PHE A 303 3.58 -2.21 -20.22
CA PHE A 303 3.10 -0.85 -20.40
C PHE A 303 4.11 0.21 -19.89
N LEU A 304 4.68 0.02 -18.70
CA LEU A 304 5.69 0.93 -18.15
C LEU A 304 6.95 0.97 -19.01
N LYS A 305 7.31 -0.15 -19.67
CA LYS A 305 8.44 -0.18 -20.63
C LYS A 305 8.12 0.62 -21.88
N GLU A 306 6.92 0.49 -22.47
CA GLU A 306 6.45 1.34 -23.57
C GLU A 306 6.57 2.83 -23.21
N GLN A 307 6.23 3.18 -21.97
CA GLN A 307 6.34 4.53 -21.44
C GLN A 307 7.74 4.92 -20.96
N LYS A 308 8.76 4.08 -21.22
CA LYS A 308 10.18 4.29 -20.82
C LYS A 308 10.36 4.52 -19.30
N ARG A 309 9.49 3.94 -18.46
CA ARG A 309 9.53 4.07 -17.00
C ARG A 309 10.29 2.91 -16.34
N VAL A 310 10.42 1.78 -17.02
CA VAL A 310 11.25 0.64 -16.60
C VAL A 310 12.21 0.24 -17.72
N PRO A 311 13.39 -0.31 -17.36
CA PRO A 311 14.43 -0.64 -18.37
C PRO A 311 14.10 -1.94 -19.14
N ALA A 312 13.43 -2.89 -18.49
CA ALA A 312 13.15 -4.21 -19.03
C ALA A 312 11.88 -4.80 -18.41
N VAL A 313 11.30 -5.76 -19.10
CA VAL A 313 10.26 -6.66 -18.57
C VAL A 313 10.94 -8.00 -18.28
N LEU A 314 10.62 -8.60 -17.12
CA LEU A 314 11.14 -9.92 -16.77
C LEU A 314 10.31 -11.00 -17.46
N GLY A 315 10.91 -12.16 -17.71
CA GLY A 315 10.19 -13.32 -18.28
C GLY A 315 9.22 -13.97 -17.27
N ASP A 316 9.43 -13.75 -15.97
CA ASP A 316 8.57 -14.29 -14.90
C ASP A 316 8.56 -13.34 -13.69
N TYR A 317 7.36 -13.03 -13.20
CA TYR A 317 7.13 -12.23 -11.99
C TYR A 317 6.61 -13.07 -10.82
N SER A 318 6.40 -14.39 -10.99
CA SER A 318 5.93 -15.27 -9.92
C SER A 318 6.84 -15.27 -8.67
N PRO A 319 8.19 -15.10 -8.76
CA PRO A 319 9.04 -15.02 -7.58
C PRO A 319 8.81 -13.80 -6.69
N TYR A 320 8.00 -12.83 -7.14
CA TYR A 320 7.67 -11.61 -6.40
C TYR A 320 6.27 -11.64 -5.77
N VAL A 321 5.58 -12.79 -5.83
CA VAL A 321 4.24 -12.98 -5.28
C VAL A 321 4.21 -14.28 -4.47
N SER A 322 3.63 -14.27 -3.27
CA SER A 322 3.47 -15.48 -2.47
C SER A 322 2.08 -15.53 -1.83
N ALA A 323 1.40 -16.65 -2.02
CA ALA A 323 0.17 -16.99 -1.33
C ALA A 323 0.41 -17.70 0.03
N ASP A 324 1.65 -18.05 0.36
CA ASP A 324 1.98 -18.88 1.52
C ASP A 324 1.68 -18.17 2.84
N PHE A 325 1.89 -16.84 2.89
CA PHE A 325 1.60 -16.06 4.08
C PHE A 325 0.10 -15.97 4.38
N VAL A 326 -0.77 -15.98 3.35
CA VAL A 326 -2.22 -16.08 3.53
C VAL A 326 -2.60 -17.47 4.04
N ARG A 327 -2.02 -18.56 3.48
CA ARG A 327 -2.25 -19.93 3.98
C ARG A 327 -1.80 -20.09 5.43
N GLN A 328 -0.66 -19.52 5.80
CA GLN A 328 -0.18 -19.50 7.18
C GLN A 328 -1.08 -18.66 8.08
N ALA A 329 -1.57 -17.51 7.60
CA ALA A 329 -2.49 -16.64 8.34
C ALA A 329 -3.79 -17.36 8.72
N GLU A 330 -4.30 -18.27 7.89
CA GLU A 330 -5.48 -19.07 8.23
C GLU A 330 -5.25 -20.03 9.42
N GLN A 331 -3.98 -20.41 9.67
CA GLN A 331 -3.59 -21.28 10.77
C GLN A 331 -3.25 -20.51 12.05
N VAL A 332 -3.07 -19.20 11.96
CA VAL A 332 -2.79 -18.34 13.13
C VAL A 332 -4.03 -18.21 14.00
N GLN A 333 -3.98 -18.76 15.21
CA GLN A 333 -4.98 -18.46 16.23
C GLN A 333 -4.75 -17.03 16.75
N VAL A 334 -5.59 -16.10 16.34
CA VAL A 334 -5.67 -14.80 17.00
C VAL A 334 -6.39 -15.07 18.32
N GLY A 335 -5.68 -14.88 19.44
CA GLY A 335 -6.25 -15.10 20.77
C GLY A 335 -7.59 -14.37 20.88
N GLN A 336 -8.62 -15.12 21.27
CA GLN A 336 -9.98 -14.62 21.44
C GLN A 336 -9.94 -13.37 22.34
N ARG A 337 -10.71 -12.36 21.96
CA ARG A 337 -10.89 -11.05 22.65
C ARG A 337 -11.35 -11.21 24.08
#